data_ee0d8d1a27baef2d14035fef128c6196
#
_entry.id   ee0d8d1a27baef2d14035fef128c6196
#
_cell.length_a   1.000
_cell.length_b   1.000
_cell.length_c   1.000
_cell.angle_alpha   90.00
_cell.angle_beta   90.00
_cell.angle_gamma   90.00
#
_symmetry.space_group_name_H-M   'P 1'
#
loop_
_entity.id
_entity.type
_entity.pdbx_description
1 polymer ?
#
loop_
_entity_poly.entity_id
_entity_poly.type
_entity_poly.pdbx_seq_one_letter_code
_entity_poly.pdbx_strand_id
1 'polypeptide(L)'
;MMKNITFLQLSNERLRYLSKLKQKKYRLQEGLVIVEGKRTLEQLFAWGIKPGELYIVEGEPTVSAEINYTVSGQVMKRLCASEQPQKIAGLFSLPKPRKTAFQKAFYLDDISDPGNLGTIFRIAAAFNIECLILSPDSCEVSSPKVIRASLGAVYQVPFVFCKAENLQEFKAHIFALDAKGKLTLSSFEPPFEPYI
;
A
#
# COMPACT_ATOMS: atom_id res chain seq x y z
N MET A 1 -22.11 16.58 -15.27
CA MET A 1 -23.24 15.66 -15.00
C MET A 1 -22.86 14.82 -13.79
N MET A 2 -23.49 15.03 -12.63
CA MET A 2 -23.36 14.11 -11.48
C MET A 2 -24.03 12.80 -11.90
N LYS A 3 -23.25 11.71 -12.00
CA LYS A 3 -23.83 10.37 -12.14
C LYS A 3 -24.61 10.09 -10.87
N ASN A 4 -25.87 9.73 -10.98
CA ASN A 4 -26.65 9.24 -9.84
C ASN A 4 -25.91 8.03 -9.25
N ILE A 5 -25.36 8.17 -8.05
CA ILE A 5 -24.68 7.10 -7.35
C ILE A 5 -25.76 6.22 -6.72
N THR A 6 -25.88 4.98 -7.19
CA THR A 6 -26.79 4.01 -6.60
C THR A 6 -26.09 3.27 -5.47
N PHE A 7 -26.69 3.23 -4.30
CA PHE A 7 -26.19 2.45 -3.16
C PHE A 7 -26.98 1.15 -3.03
N LEU A 8 -26.25 0.05 -2.86
CA LEU A 8 -26.81 -1.29 -2.70
C LEU A 8 -26.75 -1.72 -1.23
N GLN A 9 -27.52 -2.73 -0.90
CA GLN A 9 -27.44 -3.44 0.38
C GLN A 9 -26.45 -4.60 0.26
N LEU A 10 -25.51 -4.69 1.21
CA LEU A 10 -24.53 -5.77 1.23
C LEU A 10 -25.16 -7.07 1.76
N SER A 11 -25.15 -8.13 0.96
CA SER A 11 -25.68 -9.44 1.37
C SER A 11 -24.80 -10.09 2.46
N ASN A 12 -25.42 -10.95 3.28
CA ASN A 12 -24.69 -11.70 4.31
C ASN A 12 -23.63 -12.64 3.72
N GLU A 13 -23.88 -13.20 2.55
CA GLU A 13 -22.94 -14.06 1.85
C GLU A 13 -21.71 -13.26 1.41
N ARG A 14 -21.92 -12.11 0.75
CA ARG A 14 -20.84 -11.21 0.34
C ARG A 14 -20.03 -10.72 1.54
N LEU A 15 -20.68 -10.37 2.65
CA LEU A 15 -20.02 -9.97 3.88
C LEU A 15 -19.13 -11.09 4.46
N ARG A 16 -19.60 -12.34 4.45
CA ARG A 16 -18.79 -13.50 4.91
C ARG A 16 -17.56 -13.69 4.04
N TYR A 17 -17.71 -13.58 2.72
CA TYR A 17 -16.59 -13.66 1.78
C TYR A 17 -15.56 -12.56 2.06
N LEU A 18 -15.98 -11.30 2.08
CA LEU A 18 -15.10 -10.15 2.28
C LEU A 18 -14.40 -10.16 3.66
N SER A 19 -15.09 -10.63 4.70
CA SER A 19 -14.51 -10.72 6.05
C SER A 19 -13.29 -11.65 6.13
N LYS A 20 -13.16 -12.63 5.23
CA LYS A 20 -12.00 -13.52 5.13
C LYS A 20 -10.74 -12.76 4.70
N LEU A 21 -10.88 -11.65 3.95
CA LEU A 21 -9.75 -10.84 3.47
C LEU A 21 -8.95 -10.17 4.61
N LYS A 22 -9.42 -10.22 5.85
CA LYS A 22 -8.60 -9.88 7.02
C LYS A 22 -7.37 -10.76 7.15
N GLN A 23 -7.44 -12.00 6.69
CA GLN A 23 -6.36 -12.97 6.75
C GLN A 23 -5.50 -12.92 5.48
N LYS A 24 -4.18 -12.92 5.64
CA LYS A 24 -3.18 -12.90 4.54
C LYS A 24 -3.47 -13.97 3.49
N LYS A 25 -3.76 -15.21 3.93
CA LYS A 25 -4.04 -16.35 3.05
C LYS A 25 -5.10 -16.01 1.99
N TYR A 26 -6.24 -15.47 2.43
CA TYR A 26 -7.35 -15.16 1.53
C TYR A 26 -7.07 -13.93 0.66
N ARG A 27 -6.37 -12.92 1.19
CA ARG A 27 -5.93 -11.78 0.35
C ARG A 27 -5.08 -12.25 -0.83
N LEU A 28 -4.09 -13.11 -0.56
CA LEU A 28 -3.20 -13.63 -1.60
C LEU A 28 -3.93 -14.54 -2.59
N GLN A 29 -4.85 -15.38 -2.11
CA GLN A 29 -5.67 -16.26 -2.94
C GLN A 29 -6.59 -15.47 -3.88
N GLU A 30 -7.28 -14.47 -3.35
CA GLU A 30 -8.26 -13.68 -4.11
C GLU A 30 -7.62 -12.51 -4.87
N GLY A 31 -6.38 -12.14 -4.54
CA GLY A 31 -5.73 -10.97 -5.11
C GLY A 31 -6.38 -9.64 -4.68
N LEU A 32 -7.09 -9.63 -3.53
CA LEU A 32 -7.93 -8.52 -3.08
C LEU A 32 -7.61 -8.11 -1.64
N VAL A 33 -7.86 -6.83 -1.34
CA VAL A 33 -7.72 -6.27 0.00
C VAL A 33 -8.79 -5.21 0.28
N ILE A 34 -9.28 -5.16 1.52
CA ILE A 34 -10.09 -4.04 2.01
C ILE A 34 -9.17 -2.96 2.53
N VAL A 35 -9.25 -1.78 1.93
CA VAL A 35 -8.53 -0.58 2.34
C VAL A 35 -9.52 0.40 2.96
N GLU A 36 -9.26 0.80 4.19
CA GLU A 36 -10.08 1.76 4.93
C GLU A 36 -9.41 3.13 5.05
N GLY A 37 -10.20 4.16 5.21
CA GLY A 37 -9.73 5.48 5.55
C GLY A 37 -9.90 6.52 4.45
N LYS A 38 -10.58 7.61 4.81
CA LYS A 38 -10.92 8.70 3.89
C LYS A 38 -9.69 9.22 3.14
N ARG A 39 -8.63 9.60 3.87
CA ARG A 39 -7.40 10.15 3.28
C ARG A 39 -6.71 9.17 2.34
N THR A 40 -6.67 7.88 2.72
CA THR A 40 -6.06 6.84 1.88
C THR A 40 -6.84 6.66 0.58
N LEU A 41 -8.17 6.61 0.65
CA LEU A 41 -9.00 6.48 -0.54
C LEU A 41 -8.89 7.72 -1.44
N GLU A 42 -8.98 8.92 -0.89
CA GLU A 42 -8.82 10.16 -1.65
C GLU A 42 -7.47 10.21 -2.39
N GLN A 43 -6.39 9.78 -1.72
CA GLN A 43 -5.07 9.71 -2.35
C GLN A 43 -5.02 8.69 -3.49
N LEU A 44 -5.58 7.48 -3.28
CA LEU A 44 -5.66 6.46 -4.32
C LEU A 44 -6.46 6.95 -5.53
N PHE A 45 -7.59 7.61 -5.30
CA PHE A 45 -8.39 8.21 -6.37
C PHE A 45 -7.64 9.31 -7.11
N ALA A 46 -6.89 10.16 -6.41
CA ALA A 46 -6.05 11.20 -7.03
C ALA A 46 -4.99 10.58 -7.98
N TRP A 47 -4.53 9.37 -7.69
CA TRP A 47 -3.63 8.61 -8.57
C TRP A 47 -4.35 7.76 -9.62
N GLY A 48 -5.67 7.86 -9.74
CA GLY A 48 -6.47 7.09 -10.70
C GLY A 48 -6.70 5.62 -10.29
N ILE A 49 -6.33 5.24 -9.06
CA ILE A 49 -6.51 3.89 -8.51
C ILE A 49 -7.88 3.80 -7.86
N LYS A 50 -8.78 3.05 -8.49
CA LYS A 50 -10.18 2.94 -8.07
C LYS A 50 -10.48 1.59 -7.44
N PRO A 51 -11.34 1.54 -6.39
CA PRO A 51 -11.85 0.28 -5.88
C PRO A 51 -12.89 -0.32 -6.82
N GLY A 52 -13.01 -1.65 -6.82
CA GLY A 52 -14.14 -2.34 -7.46
C GLY A 52 -15.44 -2.10 -6.71
N GLU A 53 -15.38 -2.04 -5.38
CA GLU A 53 -16.53 -1.82 -4.50
C GLU A 53 -16.16 -0.80 -3.41
N LEU A 54 -17.15 0.03 -3.01
CA LEU A 54 -17.01 1.00 -1.94
C LEU A 54 -18.06 0.74 -0.84
N TYR A 55 -17.65 0.83 0.40
CA TYR A 55 -18.48 0.60 1.59
C TYR A 55 -18.48 1.88 2.43
N ILE A 56 -19.68 2.40 2.75
CA ILE A 56 -19.84 3.67 3.43
C ILE A 56 -20.82 3.48 4.59
N VAL A 57 -20.42 3.90 5.78
CA VAL A 57 -21.32 4.07 6.91
C VAL A 57 -21.96 5.44 6.76
N GLU A 58 -23.28 5.50 6.78
CA GLU A 58 -24.09 6.71 6.58
C GLU A 58 -23.34 8.05 6.60
N GLY A 59 -23.47 8.81 5.56
CA GLY A 59 -22.78 10.09 5.34
C GLY A 59 -22.48 10.31 3.86
N GLU A 60 -21.97 11.47 3.53
CA GLU A 60 -21.64 11.80 2.14
C GLU A 60 -20.31 11.16 1.73
N PRO A 61 -20.29 10.35 0.65
CA PRO A 61 -19.03 9.86 0.11
C PRO A 61 -18.27 10.98 -0.58
N THR A 62 -16.99 11.11 -0.25
CA THR A 62 -16.08 12.01 -0.98
C THR A 62 -15.55 11.40 -2.27
N VAL A 63 -15.75 10.12 -2.45
CA VAL A 63 -15.31 9.32 -3.60
C VAL A 63 -16.39 8.31 -3.96
N SER A 64 -16.42 7.83 -5.21
CA SER A 64 -17.37 6.82 -5.67
C SER A 64 -16.67 5.73 -6.48
N ALA A 65 -17.22 4.51 -6.44
CA ALA A 65 -16.84 3.37 -7.24
C ALA A 65 -17.96 2.99 -8.22
N GLU A 66 -17.72 1.95 -9.01
CA GLU A 66 -18.80 1.38 -9.86
C GLU A 66 -19.92 0.80 -9.01
N ILE A 67 -19.56 0.13 -7.92
CA ILE A 67 -20.49 -0.47 -6.97
C ILE A 67 -20.28 0.19 -5.59
N ASN A 68 -21.38 0.70 -5.03
CA ASN A 68 -21.34 1.38 -3.74
C ASN A 68 -22.35 0.72 -2.79
N TYR A 69 -21.93 0.47 -1.55
CA TYR A 69 -22.75 -0.12 -0.51
C TYR A 69 -22.90 0.83 0.68
N THR A 70 -24.12 1.02 1.15
CA THR A 70 -24.33 1.57 2.49
C THR A 70 -24.30 0.43 3.50
N VAL A 71 -23.50 0.58 4.54
CA VAL A 71 -23.28 -0.45 5.57
C VAL A 71 -23.37 0.15 6.97
N SER A 72 -23.74 -0.68 7.95
CA SER A 72 -23.70 -0.25 9.37
C SER A 72 -22.28 -0.25 9.90
N GLY A 73 -22.05 0.46 11.01
CA GLY A 73 -20.76 0.43 11.71
C GLY A 73 -20.34 -0.97 12.17
N GLN A 74 -21.30 -1.84 12.49
CA GLN A 74 -21.02 -3.26 12.82
C GLN A 74 -20.53 -4.04 11.60
N VAL A 75 -21.09 -3.80 10.44
CA VAL A 75 -20.64 -4.39 9.17
C VAL A 75 -19.24 -3.89 8.84
N MET A 76 -18.97 -2.59 9.00
CA MET A 76 -17.64 -2.02 8.78
C MET A 76 -16.58 -2.67 9.69
N LYS A 77 -16.87 -2.91 10.96
CA LYS A 77 -15.98 -3.66 11.88
C LYS A 77 -15.69 -5.09 11.42
N ARG A 78 -16.64 -5.72 10.73
CA ARG A 78 -16.44 -7.07 10.18
C ARG A 78 -15.60 -7.03 8.90
N LEU A 79 -15.70 -5.99 8.10
CA LEU A 79 -14.94 -5.82 6.85
C LEU A 79 -13.49 -5.44 7.10
N CYS A 80 -13.23 -4.44 7.94
CA CYS A 80 -11.92 -3.85 8.13
C CYS A 80 -11.06 -4.62 9.13
N ALA A 81 -9.74 -4.51 8.98
CA ALA A 81 -8.77 -5.18 9.84
C ALA A 81 -8.50 -4.42 11.16
N SER A 82 -8.80 -3.11 11.22
CA SER A 82 -8.60 -2.31 12.43
C SER A 82 -9.72 -2.54 13.45
N GLU A 83 -9.41 -2.33 14.72
CA GLU A 83 -10.39 -2.41 15.82
C GLU A 83 -11.44 -1.29 15.75
N GLN A 84 -11.01 -0.12 15.34
CA GLN A 84 -11.86 1.06 15.15
C GLN A 84 -11.79 1.53 13.69
N PRO A 85 -12.54 0.89 12.79
CA PRO A 85 -12.49 1.23 11.38
C PRO A 85 -13.09 2.60 11.11
N GLN A 86 -12.58 3.25 10.09
CA GLN A 86 -13.17 4.49 9.59
C GLN A 86 -14.49 4.22 8.88
N LYS A 87 -15.28 5.28 8.66
CA LYS A 87 -16.63 5.18 8.08
C LYS A 87 -16.65 4.87 6.59
N ILE A 88 -15.50 4.73 5.95
CA ILE A 88 -15.35 4.45 4.52
C ILE A 88 -14.24 3.44 4.27
N ALA A 89 -14.51 2.47 3.40
CA ALA A 89 -13.56 1.46 2.95
C ALA A 89 -13.83 1.06 1.50
N GLY A 90 -12.82 0.59 0.79
CA GLY A 90 -12.95 0.11 -0.58
C GLY A 90 -12.29 -1.25 -0.76
N LEU A 91 -12.77 -2.03 -1.73
CA LEU A 91 -12.20 -3.29 -2.18
C LEU A 91 -11.24 -3.01 -3.34
N PHE A 92 -9.97 -3.26 -3.15
CA PHE A 92 -8.92 -3.03 -4.15
C PHE A 92 -8.21 -4.33 -4.53
N SER A 93 -7.63 -4.37 -5.73
CA SER A 93 -6.63 -5.37 -6.06
C SER A 93 -5.39 -5.19 -5.20
N LEU A 94 -4.67 -6.28 -4.88
CA LEU A 94 -3.41 -6.18 -4.15
C LEU A 94 -2.36 -5.38 -4.93
N PRO A 95 -1.55 -4.55 -4.24
CA PRO A 95 -0.34 -4.01 -4.85
C PRO A 95 0.59 -5.15 -5.24
N LYS A 96 1.18 -5.08 -6.44
CA LYS A 96 2.02 -6.15 -6.98
C LYS A 96 3.46 -5.66 -7.14
N PRO A 97 4.45 -6.53 -6.88
CA PRO A 97 5.83 -6.24 -7.25
C PRO A 97 5.91 -5.93 -8.74
N ARG A 98 6.69 -4.93 -9.10
CA ARG A 98 6.95 -4.58 -10.50
C ARG A 98 8.40 -4.12 -10.67
N LYS A 99 9.11 -4.75 -11.59
CA LYS A 99 10.44 -4.29 -11.98
C LYS A 99 10.34 -2.96 -12.72
N THR A 100 11.26 -2.07 -12.43
CA THR A 100 11.44 -0.80 -13.11
C THR A 100 12.93 -0.51 -13.23
N ALA A 101 13.33 0.23 -14.24
CA ALA A 101 14.63 0.88 -14.24
C ALA A 101 14.60 2.00 -13.18
N PHE A 102 15.71 2.23 -12.53
CA PHE A 102 15.83 3.29 -11.53
C PHE A 102 17.21 3.93 -11.59
N GLN A 103 17.29 5.19 -11.20
CA GLN A 103 18.53 5.89 -10.91
C GLN A 103 18.83 5.79 -9.41
N LYS A 104 17.78 5.87 -8.56
CA LYS A 104 17.90 5.77 -7.11
C LYS A 104 16.86 4.81 -6.54
N ALA A 105 17.33 3.88 -5.72
CA ALA A 105 16.48 2.95 -5.01
C ALA A 105 16.89 2.84 -3.55
N PHE A 106 16.02 2.28 -2.70
CA PHE A 106 16.37 1.87 -1.35
C PHE A 106 16.26 0.37 -1.22
N TYR A 107 17.26 -0.25 -0.61
CA TYR A 107 17.16 -1.61 -0.10
C TYR A 107 16.71 -1.58 1.37
N LEU A 108 15.69 -2.35 1.66
CA LEU A 108 15.10 -2.46 2.99
C LEU A 108 15.27 -3.90 3.50
N ASP A 109 16.13 -4.04 4.50
CA ASP A 109 16.42 -5.34 5.08
C ASP A 109 15.56 -5.60 6.32
N ASP A 110 14.84 -6.71 6.32
CA ASP A 110 14.03 -7.23 7.43
C ASP A 110 13.16 -6.18 8.15
N ILE A 111 12.44 -5.38 7.39
CA ILE A 111 11.48 -4.43 7.96
C ILE A 111 10.27 -5.18 8.49
N SER A 112 10.21 -5.44 9.77
CA SER A 112 9.17 -6.24 10.41
C SER A 112 7.90 -5.45 10.81
N ASP A 113 8.03 -4.13 11.14
CA ASP A 113 6.85 -3.31 11.50
C ASP A 113 6.13 -2.74 10.27
N PRO A 114 4.83 -3.06 10.10
CA PRO A 114 4.04 -2.54 8.98
C PRO A 114 3.86 -1.02 8.95
N GLY A 115 3.94 -0.37 10.11
CA GLY A 115 3.86 1.10 10.21
C GLY A 115 5.12 1.75 9.65
N ASN A 116 6.30 1.20 9.98
CA ASN A 116 7.57 1.66 9.46
C ASN A 116 7.65 1.45 7.95
N LEU A 117 7.30 0.24 7.47
CA LEU A 117 7.28 -0.04 6.04
C LEU A 117 6.35 0.92 5.29
N GLY A 118 5.14 1.15 5.79
CA GLY A 118 4.21 2.11 5.19
C GLY A 118 4.75 3.54 5.18
N THR A 119 5.42 3.96 6.25
CA THR A 119 6.06 5.28 6.33
C THR A 119 7.18 5.42 5.30
N ILE A 120 8.01 4.38 5.12
CA ILE A 120 9.08 4.37 4.10
C ILE A 120 8.48 4.50 2.70
N PHE A 121 7.42 3.76 2.36
CA PHE A 121 6.72 3.91 1.08
C PHE A 121 6.21 5.35 0.87
N ARG A 122 5.67 5.98 1.91
CA ARG A 122 5.19 7.36 1.84
C ARG A 122 6.32 8.35 1.62
N ILE A 123 7.45 8.17 2.30
CA ILE A 123 8.67 8.97 2.11
C ILE A 123 9.21 8.76 0.70
N ALA A 124 9.29 7.52 0.25
CA ALA A 124 9.74 7.18 -1.10
C ALA A 124 8.93 7.90 -2.18
N ALA A 125 7.59 7.92 -2.04
CA ALA A 125 6.73 8.67 -2.93
C ALA A 125 6.98 10.18 -2.90
N ALA A 126 7.18 10.75 -1.70
CA ALA A 126 7.40 12.19 -1.52
C ALA A 126 8.75 12.66 -2.09
N PHE A 127 9.78 11.83 -2.01
CA PHE A 127 11.15 12.14 -2.48
C PHE A 127 11.47 11.53 -3.86
N ASN A 128 10.48 11.02 -4.56
CA ASN A 128 10.64 10.41 -5.89
C ASN A 128 11.73 9.31 -5.89
N ILE A 129 11.73 8.44 -4.88
CA ILE A 129 12.51 7.21 -4.92
C ILE A 129 11.84 6.27 -5.91
N GLU A 130 12.58 5.82 -6.90
CA GLU A 130 12.03 5.16 -8.08
C GLU A 130 11.75 3.68 -7.86
N CYS A 131 12.41 3.06 -6.87
CA CYS A 131 12.18 1.66 -6.50
C CYS A 131 12.50 1.41 -5.03
N LEU A 132 11.68 0.58 -4.38
CA LEU A 132 12.02 -0.04 -3.11
C LEU A 132 12.33 -1.52 -3.35
N ILE A 133 13.50 -1.96 -2.90
CA ILE A 133 13.95 -3.35 -2.95
C ILE A 133 13.83 -3.87 -1.52
N LEU A 134 12.99 -4.87 -1.31
CA LEU A 134 12.74 -5.43 0.01
C LEU A 134 13.35 -6.82 0.15
N SER A 135 13.92 -7.12 1.32
CA SER A 135 14.26 -8.50 1.64
C SER A 135 12.99 -9.36 1.72
N PRO A 136 13.06 -10.65 1.37
CA PRO A 136 11.90 -11.55 1.45
C PRO A 136 11.31 -11.69 2.85
N ASP A 137 12.09 -11.42 3.89
CA ASP A 137 11.72 -11.52 5.30
C ASP A 137 10.99 -10.28 5.83
N SER A 138 10.94 -9.21 5.03
CA SER A 138 10.18 -8.02 5.36
C SER A 138 8.67 -8.31 5.47
N CYS A 139 7.96 -7.51 6.27
CA CYS A 139 6.53 -7.69 6.46
C CYS A 139 5.73 -7.52 5.15
N GLU A 140 4.49 -8.03 5.15
CA GLU A 140 3.63 -8.06 3.97
C GLU A 140 3.28 -6.66 3.46
N VAL A 141 3.80 -6.27 2.28
CA VAL A 141 3.52 -4.97 1.63
C VAL A 141 2.02 -4.77 1.40
N SER A 142 1.30 -5.84 1.03
CA SER A 142 -0.14 -5.81 0.73
C SER A 142 -1.04 -5.86 1.97
N SER A 143 -0.48 -5.79 3.18
CA SER A 143 -1.30 -5.77 4.38
C SER A 143 -2.10 -4.46 4.50
N PRO A 144 -3.36 -4.51 5.03
CA PRO A 144 -4.16 -3.30 5.22
C PRO A 144 -3.46 -2.24 6.07
N LYS A 145 -2.61 -2.66 7.03
CA LYS A 145 -1.87 -1.74 7.90
C LYS A 145 -0.77 -0.99 7.13
N VAL A 146 -0.02 -1.66 6.24
CA VAL A 146 0.99 -1.02 5.38
C VAL A 146 0.32 -0.06 4.40
N ILE A 147 -0.75 -0.49 3.72
CA ILE A 147 -1.47 0.35 2.76
C ILE A 147 -1.98 1.63 3.43
N ARG A 148 -2.57 1.51 4.62
CA ARG A 148 -3.06 2.67 5.37
C ARG A 148 -1.93 3.58 5.85
N ALA A 149 -0.85 3.02 6.42
CA ALA A 149 0.30 3.79 6.91
C ALA A 149 1.02 4.55 5.80
N SER A 150 1.05 3.97 4.59
CA SER A 150 1.61 4.60 3.41
C SER A 150 0.67 5.59 2.72
N LEU A 151 -0.58 5.76 3.19
CA LEU A 151 -1.64 6.48 2.47
C LEU A 151 -1.82 5.97 1.03
N GLY A 152 -1.61 4.68 0.80
CA GLY A 152 -1.73 4.05 -0.52
C GLY A 152 -0.47 4.14 -1.39
N ALA A 153 0.65 4.72 -0.92
CA ALA A 153 1.88 4.86 -1.72
C ALA A 153 2.46 3.53 -2.21
N VAL A 154 2.11 2.41 -1.57
CA VAL A 154 2.46 1.06 -2.04
C VAL A 154 1.94 0.72 -3.44
N TYR A 155 0.92 1.43 -3.93
CA TYR A 155 0.43 1.28 -5.30
C TYR A 155 1.18 2.16 -6.30
N GLN A 156 1.77 3.25 -5.82
CA GLN A 156 2.47 4.24 -6.64
C GLN A 156 3.95 3.90 -6.80
N VAL A 157 4.64 3.63 -5.70
CA VAL A 157 6.08 3.35 -5.70
C VAL A 157 6.33 1.91 -6.15
N PRO A 158 7.11 1.69 -7.23
CA PRO A 158 7.54 0.35 -7.62
C PRO A 158 8.30 -0.35 -6.50
N PHE A 159 8.07 -1.64 -6.34
CA PHE A 159 8.85 -2.43 -5.41
C PHE A 159 9.12 -3.84 -5.96
N VAL A 160 10.21 -4.45 -5.51
CA VAL A 160 10.60 -5.82 -5.80
C VAL A 160 11.13 -6.49 -4.54
N PHE A 161 11.19 -7.82 -4.55
CA PHE A 161 11.85 -8.58 -3.49
C PHE A 161 13.20 -9.08 -4.00
N CYS A 162 14.24 -8.91 -3.17
CA CYS A 162 15.58 -9.39 -3.45
C CYS A 162 16.30 -9.67 -2.13
N LYS A 163 17.10 -10.73 -2.08
CA LYS A 163 18.01 -10.99 -0.98
C LYS A 163 19.24 -10.10 -1.07
N ALA A 164 19.84 -9.75 0.07
CA ALA A 164 21.02 -8.88 0.11
C ALA A 164 22.19 -9.39 -0.77
N GLU A 165 22.41 -10.71 -0.78
CA GLU A 165 23.47 -11.32 -1.59
C GLU A 165 23.28 -11.17 -3.10
N ASN A 166 22.08 -10.84 -3.56
CA ASN A 166 21.74 -10.71 -4.98
C ASN A 166 21.62 -9.25 -5.45
N LEU A 167 21.88 -8.26 -4.58
CA LEU A 167 21.75 -6.84 -4.93
C LEU A 167 22.63 -6.42 -6.13
N GLN A 168 23.75 -7.08 -6.33
CA GLN A 168 24.64 -6.88 -7.49
C GLN A 168 23.94 -7.14 -8.85
N GLU A 169 22.85 -7.90 -8.89
CA GLU A 169 22.09 -8.15 -10.12
C GLU A 169 21.49 -6.86 -10.70
N PHE A 170 21.29 -5.84 -9.87
CA PHE A 170 20.79 -4.53 -10.31
C PHE A 170 21.83 -3.67 -11.01
N LYS A 171 23.11 -4.06 -10.99
CA LYS A 171 24.22 -3.30 -11.60
C LYS A 171 24.25 -1.84 -11.16
N ALA A 172 24.05 -1.61 -9.86
CA ALA A 172 23.99 -0.32 -9.23
C ALA A 172 25.09 -0.18 -8.15
N HIS A 173 25.52 1.04 -7.87
CA HIS A 173 26.37 1.29 -6.73
C HIS A 173 25.60 1.07 -5.43
N ILE A 174 26.20 0.38 -4.47
CA ILE A 174 25.54 0.06 -3.19
C ILE A 174 26.18 0.88 -2.09
N PHE A 175 25.38 1.66 -1.36
CA PHE A 175 25.78 2.45 -0.21
C PHE A 175 25.03 1.98 1.04
N ALA A 176 25.77 1.63 2.08
CA ALA A 176 25.16 1.25 3.35
C ALA A 176 25.06 2.47 4.29
N LEU A 177 23.88 2.67 4.90
CA LEU A 177 23.72 3.64 5.98
C LEU A 177 24.23 3.02 7.29
N ASP A 178 25.34 3.55 7.81
CA ASP A 178 25.95 3.11 9.06
C ASP A 178 26.29 4.34 9.93
N ALA A 179 25.92 4.27 11.21
CA ALA A 179 26.22 5.32 12.18
C ALA A 179 27.74 5.57 12.36
N LYS A 180 28.57 4.58 12.02
CA LYS A 180 30.04 4.66 12.04
C LYS A 180 30.65 4.93 10.66
N GLY A 181 29.81 5.23 9.66
CA GLY A 181 30.24 5.54 8.30
C GLY A 181 31.20 6.73 8.24
N LYS A 182 32.19 6.66 7.36
CA LYS A 182 33.15 7.75 7.17
C LYS A 182 32.59 8.94 6.40
N LEU A 183 31.59 8.69 5.53
CA LEU A 183 30.92 9.73 4.77
C LEU A 183 29.66 10.16 5.53
N THR A 184 29.40 11.46 5.56
CA THR A 184 28.14 12.00 6.07
C THR A 184 27.13 12.17 4.93
N LEU A 185 25.83 12.12 5.23
CA LEU A 185 24.80 12.39 4.22
C LEU A 185 24.95 13.77 3.58
N SER A 186 25.42 14.76 4.32
CA SER A 186 25.66 16.11 3.81
C SER A 186 26.83 16.21 2.83
N SER A 187 27.77 15.26 2.87
CA SER A 187 28.90 15.17 1.95
C SER A 187 28.75 14.08 0.88
N PHE A 188 27.61 13.42 0.86
CA PHE A 188 27.33 12.40 -0.14
C PHE A 188 26.93 13.05 -1.47
N GLU A 189 27.72 12.80 -2.50
CA GLU A 189 27.41 13.17 -3.87
C GLU A 189 26.93 11.90 -4.61
N PRO A 190 25.65 11.85 -5.03
CA PRO A 190 25.13 10.69 -5.73
C PRO A 190 25.85 10.50 -7.07
N PRO A 191 26.18 9.26 -7.46
CA PRO A 191 26.80 8.99 -8.76
C PRO A 191 25.81 9.25 -9.91
N PHE A 192 26.34 9.37 -11.14
CA PHE A 192 25.52 9.43 -12.36
C PHE A 192 24.90 8.07 -12.71
N GLU A 193 25.57 6.98 -12.32
CA GLU A 193 25.09 5.61 -12.49
C GLU A 193 24.03 5.29 -11.43
N PRO A 194 23.17 4.25 -11.67
CA PRO A 194 22.18 3.80 -10.70
C PRO A 194 22.81 3.45 -9.33
N TYR A 195 22.09 3.76 -8.24
CA TYR A 195 22.54 3.43 -6.88
C TYR A 195 21.38 3.00 -5.96
N ILE A 196 21.76 2.23 -4.95
CA ILE A 196 20.88 1.66 -3.91
C ILE A 196 21.38 2.13 -2.55
#